data_30e44d61fb132e930aefcf6886fbb85e
#
_entry.id   30e44d61fb132e930aefcf6886fbb85e
#
_cell.length_a   1.000
_cell.length_b   1.000
_cell.length_c   1.000
_cell.angle_alpha   90.00
_cell.angle_beta   90.00
_cell.angle_gamma   90.00
#
_symmetry.space_group_name_H-M   'P 1'
#
loop_
_entity.id
_entity.type
_entity.pdbx_description
1 polymer ?
#
loop_
_entity_poly.entity_id
_entity_poly.type
_entity_poly.pdbx_seq_one_letter_code
_entity_poly.pdbx_strand_id
1 'polypeptide(L)'
;MDKNTRRQFLKNSAVLAAGAATLAWNDTLWPATKPHLTFPTQPRERIAVASWPFRMFIEAPANKWARDPKLPGMDLTEFPAMVVKRFGVHNFEPLDQHFPSTDSVYLKKFRAAVEKAGCHVVDIPCDVKASFYHTDRAKRKVAVEDGKKWVNIAVELGSPSIRTHIGGPPKLTPDVDRTAESLTQLAEYGATKNIIVALENDDNRTEDPFFIVKVLEKVNNPYLRALPDFCNSMMTHDQDFNNRAMEAMFKHAYNIAHMKDEEGDDKGKFRTVDVAKCFEIAQAQAYRGYFSMEWEGNGEPYAGTQRLIDETLKYLR
;
A
#
# COMPACT_ATOMS: atom_id res chain seq x y z
N MET A 1 -13.19 -58.11 -16.32
CA MET A 1 -12.42 -57.28 -15.37
C MET A 1 -12.28 -58.01 -14.07
N ASP A 2 -11.07 -58.40 -13.76
CA ASP A 2 -10.69 -59.35 -12.75
C ASP A 2 -10.90 -58.84 -11.32
N LYS A 3 -11.51 -59.68 -10.47
CA LYS A 3 -11.79 -59.37 -9.05
C LYS A 3 -10.55 -59.16 -8.19
N ASN A 4 -9.38 -59.48 -8.69
CA ASN A 4 -8.09 -59.30 -8.00
C ASN A 4 -7.58 -57.86 -8.01
N THR A 5 -7.92 -57.05 -9.01
CA THR A 5 -7.42 -55.66 -9.14
C THR A 5 -8.09 -54.72 -8.13
N ARG A 6 -9.32 -54.99 -7.73
CA ARG A 6 -10.06 -54.19 -6.73
C ARG A 6 -9.56 -54.42 -5.29
N ARG A 7 -9.13 -55.67 -4.99
CA ARG A 7 -8.58 -56.01 -3.68
C ARG A 7 -7.17 -55.47 -3.47
N GLN A 8 -6.37 -55.37 -4.53
CA GLN A 8 -5.03 -54.81 -4.48
C GLN A 8 -5.06 -53.27 -4.31
N PHE A 9 -6.03 -52.61 -4.94
CA PHE A 9 -6.26 -51.17 -4.78
C PHE A 9 -6.70 -50.81 -3.35
N LEU A 10 -7.57 -51.62 -2.74
CA LEU A 10 -8.04 -51.38 -1.36
C LEU A 10 -6.99 -51.74 -0.29
N LYS A 11 -6.06 -52.66 -0.57
CA LYS A 11 -4.94 -52.95 0.35
C LYS A 11 -3.86 -51.87 0.33
N ASN A 12 -3.61 -51.24 -0.80
CA ASN A 12 -2.64 -50.12 -0.90
C ASN A 12 -3.20 -48.80 -0.33
N SER A 13 -4.53 -48.66 -0.20
CA SER A 13 -5.15 -47.48 0.43
C SER A 13 -5.24 -47.59 1.96
N ALA A 14 -5.03 -48.79 2.54
CA ALA A 14 -5.14 -49.00 3.99
C ALA A 14 -3.81 -48.98 4.75
N VAL A 15 -2.67 -48.81 4.07
CA VAL A 15 -1.34 -48.71 4.70
C VAL A 15 -0.88 -47.25 4.91
N LEU A 16 -1.68 -46.27 4.47
CA LEU A 16 -1.39 -44.82 4.65
C LEU A 16 -2.13 -44.15 5.82
N ALA A 17 -2.72 -44.97 6.75
CA ALA A 17 -3.52 -44.44 7.85
C ALA A 17 -2.98 -44.76 9.26
N ALA A 18 -1.69 -45.04 9.42
CA ALA A 18 -1.07 -45.21 10.75
C ALA A 18 0.37 -44.69 10.75
N GLY A 19 0.52 -43.42 10.53
CA GLY A 19 1.78 -42.71 10.71
C GLY A 19 1.50 -41.44 11.53
N ALA A 20 2.12 -41.35 12.69
CA ALA A 20 1.97 -40.29 13.69
C ALA A 20 1.86 -38.90 13.06
N ALA A 21 0.79 -38.19 13.44
CA ALA A 21 0.67 -36.76 13.21
C ALA A 21 1.68 -35.99 14.07
N THR A 22 2.94 -36.03 13.68
CA THR A 22 3.84 -34.93 13.94
C THR A 22 3.38 -33.83 13.00
N LEU A 23 2.85 -32.76 13.57
CA LEU A 23 2.67 -31.47 12.89
C LEU A 23 4.06 -30.95 12.50
N ALA A 24 4.66 -31.57 11.48
CA ALA A 24 5.59 -30.87 10.65
C ALA A 24 4.77 -29.78 9.95
N TRP A 25 5.03 -28.55 10.25
CA TRP A 25 4.72 -27.45 9.36
C TRP A 25 5.46 -27.78 8.06
N ASN A 26 4.75 -28.47 7.17
CA ASN A 26 5.24 -28.59 5.83
C ASN A 26 5.29 -27.15 5.28
N ASP A 27 6.51 -26.70 4.99
CA ASP A 27 6.80 -25.72 3.97
C ASP A 27 6.20 -26.19 2.62
N THR A 28 4.89 -26.19 2.51
CA THR A 28 4.24 -26.01 1.23
C THR A 28 4.47 -24.55 0.87
N LEU A 29 5.70 -24.30 0.37
CA LEU A 29 5.96 -23.19 -0.51
C LEU A 29 4.94 -23.29 -1.64
N TRP A 30 3.80 -22.62 -1.46
CA TRP A 30 3.02 -22.23 -2.62
C TRP A 30 4.01 -21.54 -3.53
N PRO A 31 4.15 -21.94 -4.81
CA PRO A 31 4.80 -21.06 -5.76
C PRO A 31 3.92 -19.82 -5.79
N ALA A 32 4.25 -18.83 -4.96
CA ALA A 32 3.56 -17.56 -4.96
C ALA A 32 3.75 -17.01 -6.38
N THR A 33 2.69 -17.10 -7.16
CA THR A 33 2.68 -16.49 -8.49
C THR A 33 3.06 -15.05 -8.29
N LYS A 34 4.03 -14.56 -9.07
CA LYS A 34 4.41 -13.14 -8.99
C LYS A 34 3.18 -12.29 -9.35
N PRO A 35 3.03 -11.10 -8.77
CA PRO A 35 1.98 -10.17 -9.17
C PRO A 35 1.98 -9.94 -10.69
N HIS A 36 0.82 -10.03 -11.30
CA HIS A 36 0.66 -9.82 -12.75
C HIS A 36 0.25 -8.37 -12.99
N LEU A 37 1.21 -7.44 -12.89
CA LEU A 37 1.02 -6.03 -13.22
C LEU A 37 1.84 -5.66 -14.44
N THR A 38 1.23 -4.86 -15.31
CA THR A 38 1.90 -4.20 -16.42
C THR A 38 1.98 -2.72 -16.13
N PHE A 39 3.18 -2.19 -16.06
CA PHE A 39 3.40 -0.77 -15.81
C PHE A 39 3.49 -0.01 -17.11
N PRO A 40 2.92 1.21 -17.17
CA PRO A 40 3.07 2.07 -18.32
C PRO A 40 4.53 2.49 -18.54
N THR A 41 4.90 2.71 -19.80
CA THR A 41 6.26 3.14 -20.17
C THR A 41 6.34 4.65 -20.39
N GLN A 42 5.20 5.29 -20.69
CA GLN A 42 5.17 6.74 -20.88
C GLN A 42 5.30 7.44 -19.53
N PRO A 43 6.19 8.45 -19.40
CA PRO A 43 6.45 9.11 -18.12
C PRO A 43 5.19 9.60 -17.38
N ARG A 44 4.30 10.31 -18.09
CA ARG A 44 3.08 10.87 -17.48
C ARG A 44 2.10 9.80 -17.02
N GLU A 45 2.06 8.65 -17.66
CA GLU A 45 1.21 7.52 -17.28
C GLU A 45 1.71 6.80 -16.01
N ARG A 46 2.95 7.06 -15.59
CA ARG A 46 3.50 6.56 -14.33
C ARG A 46 3.25 7.50 -13.14
N ILE A 47 2.58 8.63 -13.36
CA ILE A 47 2.21 9.57 -12.30
C ILE A 47 0.82 9.23 -11.78
N ALA A 48 0.67 9.23 -10.46
CA ALA A 48 -0.60 9.21 -9.77
C ALA A 48 -0.72 10.44 -8.86
N VAL A 49 -1.95 10.76 -8.43
CA VAL A 49 -2.22 11.84 -7.49
C VAL A 49 -2.91 11.24 -6.27
N ALA A 50 -2.28 11.36 -5.09
CA ALA A 50 -2.89 10.97 -3.83
C ALA A 50 -4.04 11.91 -3.45
N SER A 51 -5.06 11.38 -2.81
CA SER A 51 -6.14 12.22 -2.28
C SER A 51 -5.76 12.92 -0.97
N TRP A 52 -4.69 12.51 -0.32
CA TRP A 52 -4.19 13.08 0.93
C TRP A 52 -3.89 14.58 0.89
N PRO A 53 -3.23 15.17 -0.13
CA PRO A 53 -3.05 16.62 -0.26
C PRO A 53 -4.36 17.41 -0.21
N PHE A 54 -5.46 16.78 -0.63
CA PHE A 54 -6.78 17.40 -0.76
C PHE A 54 -7.72 17.10 0.41
N ARG A 55 -7.21 16.50 1.51
CA ARG A 55 -7.99 16.10 2.69
C ARG A 55 -8.88 17.21 3.27
N MET A 56 -8.45 18.47 3.17
CA MET A 56 -9.21 19.61 3.65
C MET A 56 -10.43 19.96 2.79
N PHE A 57 -10.52 19.40 1.58
CA PHE A 57 -11.63 19.60 0.63
C PHE A 57 -12.61 18.41 0.64
N ILE A 58 -12.16 17.21 1.04
CA ILE A 58 -12.94 15.98 0.87
C ILE A 58 -13.92 15.80 2.02
N GLU A 59 -15.20 15.64 1.66
CA GLU A 59 -16.31 15.44 2.60
C GLU A 59 -16.53 13.95 2.86
N ALA A 60 -16.04 13.45 4.00
CA ALA A 60 -16.32 12.09 4.44
C ALA A 60 -16.41 12.00 5.98
N PRO A 61 -17.31 11.17 6.54
CA PRO A 61 -17.48 11.05 7.99
C PRO A 61 -16.25 10.54 8.73
N ALA A 62 -15.41 9.73 8.05
CA ALA A 62 -14.17 9.18 8.61
C ALA A 62 -12.97 10.12 8.44
N ASN A 63 -13.08 11.17 7.62
CA ASN A 63 -12.00 12.14 7.45
C ASN A 63 -11.81 12.92 8.75
N LYS A 64 -10.68 12.68 9.42
CA LYS A 64 -10.34 13.29 10.72
C LYS A 64 -9.93 14.76 10.60
N TRP A 65 -9.60 15.21 9.40
CA TRP A 65 -9.14 16.57 9.15
C TRP A 65 -10.34 17.49 9.02
N ALA A 66 -10.38 18.52 9.86
CA ALA A 66 -11.43 19.50 9.79
C ALA A 66 -11.40 20.20 8.44
N ARG A 67 -12.48 20.02 7.67
CA ARG A 67 -12.67 20.75 6.42
C ARG A 67 -12.78 22.25 6.71
N ASP A 68 -12.07 23.08 5.98
CA ASP A 68 -12.32 24.51 6.03
C ASP A 68 -13.66 24.81 5.33
N PRO A 69 -14.68 25.30 6.06
CA PRO A 69 -16.01 25.57 5.47
C PRO A 69 -15.99 26.66 4.40
N LYS A 70 -14.90 27.44 4.29
CA LYS A 70 -14.71 28.43 3.22
C LYS A 70 -14.26 27.80 1.91
N LEU A 71 -13.72 26.56 1.94
CA LEU A 71 -13.33 25.83 0.76
C LEU A 71 -14.53 25.08 0.18
N PRO A 72 -14.65 24.94 -1.15
CA PRO A 72 -15.68 24.11 -1.75
C PRO A 72 -15.47 22.66 -1.29
N GLY A 73 -16.55 22.03 -0.78
CA GLY A 73 -16.55 20.61 -0.45
C GLY A 73 -16.50 19.75 -1.71
N MET A 74 -15.94 18.56 -1.61
CA MET A 74 -15.83 17.60 -2.70
C MET A 74 -16.20 16.19 -2.19
N ASP A 75 -17.18 15.54 -2.81
CA ASP A 75 -17.39 14.11 -2.65
C ASP A 75 -16.24 13.36 -3.37
N LEU A 76 -15.78 12.24 -2.79
CA LEU A 76 -14.67 11.49 -3.39
C LEU A 76 -14.97 11.02 -4.83
N THR A 77 -16.24 10.88 -5.22
CA THR A 77 -16.63 10.57 -6.62
C THR A 77 -16.32 11.69 -7.61
N GLU A 78 -16.04 12.90 -7.13
CA GLU A 78 -15.65 14.04 -7.97
C GLU A 78 -14.12 14.11 -8.17
N PHE A 79 -13.37 13.43 -7.29
CA PHE A 79 -11.91 13.47 -7.27
C PHE A 79 -11.27 13.01 -8.60
N PRO A 80 -11.67 11.88 -9.23
CA PRO A 80 -11.08 11.45 -10.51
C PRO A 80 -11.19 12.51 -11.61
N ALA A 81 -12.37 13.11 -11.76
CA ALA A 81 -12.59 14.15 -12.76
C ALA A 81 -11.78 15.43 -12.45
N MET A 82 -11.62 15.76 -11.17
CA MET A 82 -10.77 16.87 -10.73
C MET A 82 -9.31 16.62 -11.10
N VAL A 83 -8.77 15.44 -10.84
CA VAL A 83 -7.38 15.06 -11.15
C VAL A 83 -7.11 15.20 -12.65
N VAL A 84 -7.99 14.67 -13.51
CA VAL A 84 -7.87 14.82 -14.97
C VAL A 84 -7.92 16.30 -15.38
N LYS A 85 -8.91 17.03 -14.91
CA LYS A 85 -9.12 18.43 -15.29
C LYS A 85 -7.97 19.35 -14.88
N ARG A 86 -7.39 19.11 -13.69
CA ARG A 86 -6.36 19.99 -13.13
C ARG A 86 -4.96 19.61 -13.58
N PHE A 87 -4.67 18.32 -13.69
CA PHE A 87 -3.31 17.82 -13.85
C PHE A 87 -3.08 17.05 -15.15
N GLY A 88 -4.13 16.65 -15.86
CA GLY A 88 -4.00 15.76 -17.02
C GLY A 88 -3.37 14.40 -16.66
N VAL A 89 -3.66 13.93 -15.44
CA VAL A 89 -3.22 12.64 -14.89
C VAL A 89 -4.42 11.73 -14.79
N HIS A 90 -4.26 10.46 -15.15
CA HIS A 90 -5.34 9.47 -15.19
C HIS A 90 -5.22 8.39 -14.11
N ASN A 91 -4.22 8.48 -13.24
CA ASN A 91 -4.04 7.57 -12.11
C ASN A 91 -4.16 8.34 -10.81
N PHE A 92 -4.77 7.72 -9.82
CA PHE A 92 -4.90 8.35 -8.50
C PHE A 92 -5.00 7.30 -7.40
N GLU A 93 -4.85 7.77 -6.16
CA GLU A 93 -4.78 7.01 -4.94
C GLU A 93 -5.75 7.59 -3.92
N PRO A 94 -6.95 6.96 -3.75
CA PRO A 94 -7.93 7.40 -2.76
C PRO A 94 -7.63 6.82 -1.38
N LEU A 95 -7.49 7.67 -0.37
CA LEU A 95 -7.32 7.27 1.02
C LEU A 95 -8.64 6.72 1.60
N ASP A 96 -8.57 5.68 2.44
CA ASP A 96 -9.73 5.03 3.06
C ASP A 96 -10.65 5.98 3.83
N GLN A 97 -10.07 6.95 4.54
CA GLN A 97 -10.80 7.95 5.33
C GLN A 97 -11.62 8.92 4.46
N HIS A 98 -11.33 8.97 3.17
CA HIS A 98 -12.03 9.82 2.20
C HIS A 98 -13.28 9.17 1.59
N PHE A 99 -13.49 7.87 1.83
CA PHE A 99 -14.71 7.19 1.43
C PHE A 99 -15.86 7.52 2.39
N PRO A 100 -16.95 8.16 1.96
CA PRO A 100 -18.12 8.37 2.80
C PRO A 100 -18.76 7.07 3.29
N SER A 101 -18.68 6.02 2.46
CA SER A 101 -19.12 4.66 2.78
C SER A 101 -18.29 3.63 1.99
N THR A 102 -18.16 2.43 2.57
CA THR A 102 -17.63 1.25 1.88
C THR A 102 -18.71 0.22 1.55
N ASP A 103 -19.99 0.60 1.55
CA ASP A 103 -21.06 -0.27 1.07
C ASP A 103 -21.01 -0.43 -0.47
N SER A 104 -21.62 -1.51 -0.96
CA SER A 104 -21.59 -1.83 -2.39
C SER A 104 -22.28 -0.79 -3.29
N VAL A 105 -23.20 0.01 -2.75
CA VAL A 105 -23.89 1.06 -3.51
C VAL A 105 -22.93 2.22 -3.77
N TYR A 106 -22.23 2.67 -2.73
CA TYR A 106 -21.25 3.74 -2.86
C TYR A 106 -20.04 3.30 -3.71
N LEU A 107 -19.49 2.10 -3.47
CA LEU A 107 -18.37 1.61 -4.24
C LEU A 107 -18.68 1.49 -5.74
N LYS A 108 -19.88 1.06 -6.13
CA LYS A 108 -20.33 1.07 -7.52
C LYS A 108 -20.45 2.49 -8.09
N LYS A 109 -20.99 3.42 -7.31
CA LYS A 109 -21.08 4.85 -7.71
C LYS A 109 -19.67 5.42 -7.94
N PHE A 110 -18.75 5.15 -7.03
CA PHE A 110 -17.37 5.60 -7.12
C PHE A 110 -16.67 4.99 -8.33
N ARG A 111 -16.76 3.68 -8.53
CA ARG A 111 -16.21 3.00 -9.70
C ARG A 111 -16.73 3.58 -11.02
N ALA A 112 -18.03 3.82 -11.11
CA ALA A 112 -18.62 4.47 -12.30
C ALA A 112 -18.06 5.88 -12.55
N ALA A 113 -17.77 6.65 -11.48
CA ALA A 113 -17.14 7.96 -11.60
C ALA A 113 -15.69 7.86 -12.08
N VAL A 114 -14.93 6.87 -11.60
CA VAL A 114 -13.57 6.56 -12.04
C VAL A 114 -13.56 6.22 -13.55
N GLU A 115 -14.42 5.29 -13.98
CA GLU A 115 -14.56 4.88 -15.37
C GLU A 115 -14.99 6.06 -16.27
N LYS A 116 -15.96 6.86 -15.84
CA LYS A 116 -16.41 8.06 -16.56
C LYS A 116 -15.31 9.10 -16.75
N ALA A 117 -14.41 9.24 -15.78
CA ALA A 117 -13.26 10.15 -15.88
C ALA A 117 -12.12 9.57 -16.73
N GLY A 118 -12.18 8.30 -17.13
CA GLY A 118 -11.08 7.59 -17.78
C GLY A 118 -9.87 7.44 -16.87
N CYS A 119 -10.12 7.23 -15.57
CA CYS A 119 -9.09 7.10 -14.55
C CYS A 119 -8.91 5.67 -14.06
N HIS A 120 -7.81 5.44 -13.34
CA HIS A 120 -7.47 4.19 -12.68
C HIS A 120 -7.09 4.44 -11.23
N VAL A 121 -7.60 3.61 -10.31
CA VAL A 121 -7.11 3.53 -8.94
C VAL A 121 -5.84 2.67 -8.97
N VAL A 122 -4.71 3.19 -8.48
CA VAL A 122 -3.42 2.48 -8.52
C VAL A 122 -2.96 1.97 -7.16
N ASP A 123 -3.51 2.48 -6.08
CA ASP A 123 -3.37 2.02 -4.71
C ASP A 123 -4.53 2.54 -3.85
N ILE A 124 -4.77 1.91 -2.71
CA ILE A 124 -5.71 2.40 -1.70
C ILE A 124 -5.00 2.37 -0.34
N PRO A 125 -4.50 3.51 0.15
CA PRO A 125 -4.02 3.61 1.51
C PRO A 125 -5.16 3.36 2.49
N CYS A 126 -4.97 2.45 3.43
CA CYS A 126 -5.99 2.10 4.41
C CYS A 126 -5.42 1.94 5.82
N ASP A 127 -6.12 2.53 6.78
CA ASP A 127 -5.79 2.42 8.20
C ASP A 127 -6.49 1.20 8.79
N VAL A 128 -5.73 0.14 9.07
CA VAL A 128 -6.27 -0.98 9.85
C VAL A 128 -6.45 -0.58 11.31
N LYS A 129 -7.60 -0.96 11.89
CA LYS A 129 -8.00 -0.54 13.23
C LYS A 129 -7.25 -1.23 14.37
N ALA A 130 -6.47 -2.27 14.08
CA ALA A 130 -5.74 -3.05 15.05
C ALA A 130 -4.28 -3.23 14.62
N SER A 131 -3.43 -3.69 15.56
CA SER A 131 -2.00 -3.85 15.32
C SER A 131 -1.67 -5.24 14.80
N PHE A 132 -0.84 -5.32 13.77
CA PHE A 132 -0.30 -6.58 13.23
C PHE A 132 0.70 -7.27 14.17
N TYR A 133 1.23 -6.58 15.19
CA TYR A 133 2.18 -7.16 16.15
C TYR A 133 1.66 -7.22 17.60
N HIS A 134 0.38 -6.99 17.84
CA HIS A 134 -0.18 -7.08 19.19
C HIS A 134 0.14 -8.44 19.82
N THR A 135 0.44 -8.47 21.12
CA THR A 135 0.74 -9.70 21.87
C THR A 135 -0.44 -10.68 21.86
N ASP A 136 -1.66 -10.16 21.93
CA ASP A 136 -2.90 -10.93 21.81
C ASP A 136 -3.15 -11.29 20.33
N ARG A 137 -3.17 -12.60 20.05
CA ARG A 137 -3.42 -13.14 18.71
C ARG A 137 -4.81 -12.79 18.17
N ALA A 138 -5.81 -12.68 19.03
CA ALA A 138 -7.16 -12.31 18.59
C ALA A 138 -7.19 -10.88 18.04
N LYS A 139 -6.45 -9.96 18.65
CA LYS A 139 -6.31 -8.58 18.13
C LYS A 139 -5.52 -8.53 16.82
N ARG A 140 -4.46 -9.34 16.66
CA ARG A 140 -3.78 -9.45 15.37
C ARG A 140 -4.68 -9.98 14.27
N LYS A 141 -5.55 -10.95 14.60
CA LYS A 141 -6.55 -11.46 13.66
C LYS A 141 -7.51 -10.35 13.18
N VAL A 142 -7.91 -9.43 14.06
CA VAL A 142 -8.75 -8.28 13.66
C VAL A 142 -8.03 -7.43 12.61
N ALA A 143 -6.73 -7.15 12.78
CA ALA A 143 -5.95 -6.40 11.80
C ALA A 143 -5.91 -7.12 10.43
N VAL A 144 -5.69 -8.44 10.43
CA VAL A 144 -5.66 -9.25 9.22
C VAL A 144 -7.02 -9.24 8.50
N GLU A 145 -8.13 -9.42 9.23
CA GLU A 145 -9.47 -9.40 8.63
C GLU A 145 -9.87 -8.02 8.10
N ASP A 146 -9.45 -6.95 8.77
CA ASP A 146 -9.67 -5.59 8.29
C ASP A 146 -8.85 -5.33 6.99
N GLY A 147 -7.60 -5.76 6.95
CA GLY A 147 -6.79 -5.73 5.72
C GLY A 147 -7.42 -6.53 4.57
N LYS A 148 -7.95 -7.73 4.83
CA LYS A 148 -8.66 -8.55 3.82
C LYS A 148 -9.92 -7.85 3.29
N LYS A 149 -10.62 -7.08 4.12
CA LYS A 149 -11.74 -6.25 3.66
C LYS A 149 -11.26 -5.26 2.60
N TRP A 150 -10.14 -4.56 2.85
CA TRP A 150 -9.59 -3.60 1.90
C TRP A 150 -9.05 -4.27 0.63
N VAL A 151 -8.47 -5.46 0.72
CA VAL A 151 -8.14 -6.27 -0.47
C VAL A 151 -9.38 -6.53 -1.33
N ASN A 152 -10.53 -6.86 -0.73
CA ASN A 152 -11.76 -7.06 -1.50
C ASN A 152 -12.29 -5.76 -2.13
N ILE A 153 -12.19 -4.63 -1.42
CA ILE A 153 -12.54 -3.30 -1.96
C ILE A 153 -11.60 -2.95 -3.14
N ALA A 154 -10.31 -3.23 -3.02
CA ALA A 154 -9.35 -3.03 -4.11
C ALA A 154 -9.75 -3.82 -5.37
N VAL A 155 -10.17 -5.09 -5.22
CA VAL A 155 -10.72 -5.89 -6.34
C VAL A 155 -11.95 -5.22 -6.96
N GLU A 156 -12.90 -4.74 -6.15
CA GLU A 156 -14.12 -4.09 -6.65
C GLU A 156 -13.83 -2.80 -7.40
N LEU A 157 -12.84 -2.03 -6.94
CA LEU A 157 -12.45 -0.75 -7.54
C LEU A 157 -11.41 -0.89 -8.67
N GLY A 158 -10.86 -2.10 -8.89
CA GLY A 158 -9.82 -2.35 -9.88
C GLY A 158 -8.44 -1.84 -9.47
N SER A 159 -8.20 -1.58 -8.19
CA SER A 159 -6.89 -1.23 -7.66
C SER A 159 -5.98 -2.46 -7.63
N PRO A 160 -4.71 -2.37 -8.08
CA PRO A 160 -3.77 -3.48 -8.01
C PRO A 160 -3.14 -3.67 -6.62
N SER A 161 -3.31 -2.70 -5.72
CA SER A 161 -2.72 -2.76 -4.37
C SER A 161 -3.54 -2.02 -3.33
N ILE A 162 -3.22 -2.33 -2.09
CA ILE A 162 -3.53 -1.54 -0.90
C ILE A 162 -2.23 -1.21 -0.17
N ARG A 163 -2.15 -0.03 0.45
CA ARG A 163 -1.14 0.26 1.46
C ARG A 163 -1.78 0.14 2.84
N THR A 164 -1.13 -0.51 3.78
CA THR A 164 -1.62 -0.61 5.16
C THR A 164 -0.56 -0.15 6.15
N HIS A 165 -1.01 0.48 7.23
CA HIS A 165 -0.17 0.74 8.39
C HIS A 165 0.05 -0.54 9.21
N ILE A 166 1.24 -0.68 9.78
CA ILE A 166 1.54 -1.75 10.74
C ILE A 166 0.82 -1.49 12.06
N GLY A 167 0.72 -0.21 12.44
CA GLY A 167 -0.04 0.27 13.58
C GLY A 167 0.45 -0.30 14.92
N GLY A 168 -0.07 0.22 16.01
CA GLY A 168 0.12 -0.35 17.32
C GLY A 168 0.04 0.65 18.49
N PRO A 169 -0.31 0.18 19.68
CA PRO A 169 -0.40 1.03 20.85
C PRO A 169 0.96 1.68 21.17
N PRO A 170 1.00 2.94 21.64
CA PRO A 170 2.25 3.67 21.90
C PRO A 170 3.24 2.97 22.85
N LYS A 171 2.75 2.12 23.75
CA LYS A 171 3.55 1.39 24.75
C LYS A 171 4.00 0.00 24.29
N LEU A 172 3.55 -0.46 23.12
CA LEU A 172 3.89 -1.77 22.59
C LEU A 172 5.06 -1.65 21.62
N THR A 173 6.15 -2.35 21.92
CA THR A 173 7.31 -2.39 21.04
C THR A 173 6.98 -3.18 19.76
N PRO A 174 7.26 -2.66 18.56
CA PRO A 174 7.16 -3.40 17.32
C PRO A 174 7.96 -4.70 17.36
N ASP A 175 7.39 -5.75 16.77
CA ASP A 175 7.96 -7.09 16.82
C ASP A 175 7.89 -7.72 15.43
N VAL A 176 9.06 -8.03 14.87
CA VAL A 176 9.20 -8.54 13.50
C VAL A 176 8.46 -9.86 13.32
N ASP A 177 8.55 -10.78 14.31
CA ASP A 177 7.98 -12.11 14.19
C ASP A 177 6.45 -12.09 14.17
N ARG A 178 5.84 -11.36 15.10
CA ARG A 178 4.40 -11.19 15.15
C ARG A 178 3.85 -10.40 13.95
N THR A 179 4.59 -9.38 13.52
CA THR A 179 4.22 -8.62 12.32
C THR A 179 4.26 -9.51 11.08
N ALA A 180 5.34 -10.28 10.91
CA ALA A 180 5.50 -11.21 9.79
C ALA A 180 4.43 -12.31 9.80
N GLU A 181 4.11 -12.93 10.97
CA GLU A 181 3.03 -13.91 11.10
C GLU A 181 1.68 -13.37 10.60
N SER A 182 1.38 -12.12 10.95
CA SER A 182 0.12 -11.47 10.56
C SER A 182 0.09 -11.09 9.08
N LEU A 183 1.17 -10.46 8.60
CA LEU A 183 1.25 -9.98 7.21
C LEU A 183 1.44 -11.11 6.20
N THR A 184 2.00 -12.27 6.60
CA THR A 184 1.98 -13.48 5.77
C THR A 184 0.55 -13.85 5.40
N GLN A 185 -0.36 -13.89 6.37
CA GLN A 185 -1.77 -14.23 6.12
C GLN A 185 -2.47 -13.21 5.20
N LEU A 186 -2.15 -11.93 5.34
CA LEU A 186 -2.73 -10.89 4.49
C LEU A 186 -2.15 -10.94 3.07
N ALA A 187 -0.83 -11.14 2.94
CA ALA A 187 -0.16 -11.26 1.64
C ALA A 187 -0.61 -12.51 0.86
N GLU A 188 -0.79 -13.65 1.55
CA GLU A 188 -1.35 -14.87 0.96
C GLU A 188 -2.77 -14.62 0.45
N TYR A 189 -3.60 -13.91 1.22
CA TYR A 189 -4.93 -13.54 0.78
C TYR A 189 -4.89 -12.60 -0.43
N GLY A 190 -4.03 -11.58 -0.41
CA GLY A 190 -3.77 -10.69 -1.54
C GLY A 190 -3.36 -11.46 -2.80
N ALA A 191 -2.48 -12.47 -2.65
CA ALA A 191 -2.05 -13.33 -3.74
C ALA A 191 -3.22 -14.07 -4.42
N THR A 192 -4.22 -14.54 -3.65
CA THR A 192 -5.42 -15.19 -4.22
C THR A 192 -6.26 -14.25 -5.08
N LYS A 193 -6.07 -12.93 -4.94
CA LYS A 193 -6.83 -11.88 -5.62
C LYS A 193 -5.97 -11.07 -6.60
N ASN A 194 -4.67 -11.37 -6.72
CA ASN A 194 -3.68 -10.57 -7.43
C ASN A 194 -3.61 -9.12 -6.92
N ILE A 195 -3.76 -8.91 -5.61
CA ILE A 195 -3.66 -7.60 -4.94
C ILE A 195 -2.41 -7.57 -4.08
N ILE A 196 -1.57 -6.57 -4.29
CA ILE A 196 -0.37 -6.32 -3.49
C ILE A 196 -0.76 -5.66 -2.18
N VAL A 197 -0.11 -6.05 -1.11
CA VAL A 197 -0.13 -5.36 0.18
C VAL A 197 1.18 -4.57 0.30
N ALA A 198 1.10 -3.26 0.40
CA ALA A 198 2.25 -2.40 0.53
C ALA A 198 2.41 -1.88 1.96
N LEU A 199 3.67 -1.69 2.38
CA LEU A 199 4.06 -1.10 3.66
C LEU A 199 4.87 0.17 3.38
N GLU A 200 4.44 1.27 3.95
CA GLU A 200 5.08 2.58 3.81
C GLU A 200 5.95 2.91 5.02
N ASN A 201 7.05 3.62 4.81
CA ASN A 201 7.85 4.23 5.88
C ASN A 201 7.17 5.54 6.33
N ASP A 202 6.15 5.43 7.18
CA ASP A 202 5.36 6.58 7.67
C ASP A 202 5.67 6.88 9.15
N ASP A 203 5.17 6.11 10.10
CA ASP A 203 5.45 6.31 11.55
C ASP A 203 6.84 5.81 11.93
N ASN A 204 7.72 6.70 12.34
CA ASN A 204 9.09 6.37 12.74
C ASN A 204 9.22 5.36 13.88
N ARG A 205 8.15 5.00 14.56
CA ARG A 205 8.14 4.00 15.63
C ARG A 205 7.73 2.61 15.14
N THR A 206 6.68 2.54 14.32
CA THR A 206 6.07 1.27 13.87
C THR A 206 6.41 0.94 12.42
N GLU A 207 6.81 1.94 11.67
CA GLU A 207 7.08 1.90 10.23
C GLU A 207 8.45 2.47 9.90
N ASP A 208 9.41 2.29 10.83
CA ASP A 208 10.83 2.49 10.54
C ASP A 208 11.21 1.69 9.29
N PRO A 209 11.87 2.29 8.29
CA PRO A 209 12.14 1.64 7.00
C PRO A 209 12.96 0.33 7.14
N PHE A 210 13.88 0.26 8.09
CA PHE A 210 14.67 -0.96 8.30
C PHE A 210 13.89 -2.03 9.07
N PHE A 211 12.92 -1.63 9.91
CA PHE A 211 11.97 -2.58 10.50
C PHE A 211 11.07 -3.18 9.42
N ILE A 212 10.53 -2.35 8.53
CA ILE A 212 9.73 -2.79 7.39
C ILE A 212 10.51 -3.79 6.53
N VAL A 213 11.75 -3.47 6.16
CA VAL A 213 12.59 -4.35 5.34
C VAL A 213 12.79 -5.71 6.01
N LYS A 214 13.07 -5.75 7.32
CA LYS A 214 13.17 -7.03 8.08
C LYS A 214 11.88 -7.84 8.02
N VAL A 215 10.72 -7.19 8.08
CA VAL A 215 9.42 -7.86 7.97
C VAL A 215 9.23 -8.41 6.55
N LEU A 216 9.51 -7.62 5.52
CA LEU A 216 9.39 -8.02 4.11
C LEU A 216 10.29 -9.23 3.80
N GLU A 217 11.55 -9.20 4.25
CA GLU A 217 12.51 -10.29 4.09
C GLU A 217 12.05 -11.55 4.81
N LYS A 218 11.50 -11.42 6.03
CA LYS A 218 11.01 -12.54 6.81
C LYS A 218 9.77 -13.18 6.20
N VAL A 219 8.83 -12.39 5.71
CA VAL A 219 7.61 -12.89 5.03
C VAL A 219 7.95 -13.48 3.67
N ASN A 220 8.89 -12.90 2.95
CA ASN A 220 9.37 -13.36 1.64
C ASN A 220 8.25 -13.75 0.67
N ASN A 221 7.18 -12.95 0.63
CA ASN A 221 6.04 -13.14 -0.26
C ASN A 221 6.01 -12.04 -1.33
N PRO A 222 5.91 -12.37 -2.64
CA PRO A 222 5.92 -11.36 -3.71
C PRO A 222 4.71 -10.41 -3.69
N TYR A 223 3.68 -10.70 -2.90
CA TYR A 223 2.52 -9.84 -2.70
C TYR A 223 2.61 -8.95 -1.44
N LEU A 224 3.71 -9.03 -0.67
CA LEU A 224 4.03 -8.04 0.37
C LEU A 224 5.20 -7.21 -0.11
N ARG A 225 5.02 -5.90 -0.27
CA ARG A 225 5.99 -5.01 -0.91
C ARG A 225 6.19 -3.73 -0.09
N ALA A 226 7.29 -3.05 -0.37
CA ALA A 226 7.51 -1.71 0.16
C ALA A 226 6.80 -0.66 -0.70
N LEU A 227 6.30 0.38 -0.04
CA LEU A 227 5.93 1.66 -0.61
C LEU A 227 6.92 2.68 -0.05
N PRO A 228 8.00 3.03 -0.77
CA PRO A 228 8.92 4.08 -0.33
C PRO A 228 8.26 5.44 -0.41
N ASP A 229 8.19 6.15 0.72
CA ASP A 229 7.92 7.58 0.75
C ASP A 229 9.23 8.36 0.83
N PHE A 230 9.37 9.38 -0.02
CA PHE A 230 10.61 10.12 -0.18
C PHE A 230 10.98 10.96 1.03
N CYS A 231 10.01 11.47 1.80
CA CYS A 231 10.25 12.50 2.80
C CYS A 231 9.95 12.09 4.25
N ASN A 232 9.09 11.12 4.50
CA ASN A 232 8.63 10.78 5.86
C ASN A 232 9.78 10.56 6.86
N SER A 233 10.86 9.90 6.45
CA SER A 233 12.02 9.70 7.31
C SER A 233 12.76 10.99 7.68
N MET A 234 12.62 12.07 6.88
CA MET A 234 13.25 13.38 7.16
C MET A 234 12.63 14.07 8.38
N MET A 235 11.44 13.65 8.82
CA MET A 235 10.78 14.24 9.96
C MET A 235 11.57 14.03 11.27
N THR A 236 12.32 12.95 11.37
CA THR A 236 13.10 12.61 12.58
C THR A 236 14.57 12.32 12.31
N HIS A 237 14.98 12.18 11.06
CA HIS A 237 16.33 11.82 10.66
C HIS A 237 16.90 12.82 9.65
N ASP A 238 18.16 12.61 9.25
CA ASP A 238 18.85 13.40 8.25
C ASP A 238 18.78 12.76 6.84
N GLN A 239 19.31 13.48 5.85
CA GLN A 239 19.34 13.05 4.46
C GLN A 239 20.15 11.76 4.25
N ASP A 240 21.23 11.53 5.01
CA ASP A 240 22.03 10.30 4.90
C ASP A 240 21.24 9.08 5.39
N PHE A 241 20.48 9.21 6.47
CA PHE A 241 19.56 8.17 6.91
C PHE A 241 18.49 7.91 5.84
N ASN A 242 17.86 8.97 5.32
CA ASN A 242 16.82 8.85 4.29
C ASN A 242 17.34 8.16 3.04
N ASN A 243 18.55 8.50 2.56
CA ASN A 243 19.15 7.82 1.41
C ASN A 243 19.29 6.32 1.64
N ARG A 244 19.82 5.89 2.80
CA ARG A 244 19.92 4.46 3.15
C ARG A 244 18.55 3.80 3.28
N ALA A 245 17.56 4.50 3.82
CA ALA A 245 16.18 4.04 3.89
C ALA A 245 15.61 3.79 2.49
N MET A 246 15.75 4.75 1.58
CA MET A 246 15.32 4.62 0.19
C MET A 246 16.02 3.46 -0.52
N GLU A 247 17.34 3.31 -0.37
CA GLU A 247 18.08 2.18 -0.93
C GLU A 247 17.54 0.83 -0.42
N ALA A 248 17.23 0.72 0.86
CA ALA A 248 16.69 -0.49 1.44
C ALA A 248 15.25 -0.78 0.97
N MET A 249 14.39 0.24 0.98
CA MET A 249 12.98 0.11 0.61
C MET A 249 12.79 -0.16 -0.89
N PHE A 250 13.50 0.53 -1.79
CA PHE A 250 13.37 0.34 -3.24
C PHE A 250 13.78 -1.05 -3.73
N LYS A 251 14.62 -1.80 -3.01
CA LYS A 251 14.89 -3.22 -3.28
C LYS A 251 13.64 -4.09 -3.18
N HIS A 252 12.67 -3.67 -2.39
CA HIS A 252 11.41 -4.37 -2.13
C HIS A 252 10.18 -3.66 -2.72
N ALA A 253 10.35 -2.48 -3.32
CA ALA A 253 9.26 -1.73 -3.95
C ALA A 253 8.80 -2.42 -5.24
N TYR A 254 7.53 -2.25 -5.59
CA TYR A 254 6.99 -2.86 -6.80
C TYR A 254 5.95 -1.99 -7.50
N ASN A 255 4.84 -1.65 -6.86
CA ASN A 255 3.70 -1.00 -7.50
C ASN A 255 3.76 0.53 -7.44
N ILE A 256 3.98 1.10 -6.26
CA ILE A 256 3.81 2.53 -6.00
C ILE A 256 4.90 3.02 -5.04
N ALA A 257 5.28 4.29 -5.18
CA ALA A 257 6.11 5.06 -4.25
C ALA A 257 5.47 6.45 -4.09
N HIS A 258 5.56 7.04 -2.90
CA HIS A 258 5.12 8.41 -2.66
C HIS A 258 6.23 9.41 -3.01
N MET A 259 5.88 10.34 -3.90
CA MET A 259 6.72 11.48 -4.24
C MET A 259 6.29 12.68 -3.40
N LYS A 260 7.20 13.09 -2.53
CA LYS A 260 7.05 14.18 -1.60
C LYS A 260 8.36 14.99 -1.61
N ASP A 261 8.33 16.30 -1.74
CA ASP A 261 9.53 17.14 -1.77
C ASP A 261 9.81 17.82 -0.42
N GLU A 262 8.76 18.01 0.36
CA GLU A 262 8.83 18.56 1.71
C GLU A 262 7.67 18.04 2.57
N GLU A 263 7.87 18.09 3.89
CA GLU A 263 6.84 17.76 4.88
C GLU A 263 6.96 18.67 6.09
N GLY A 264 5.82 19.08 6.66
CA GLY A 264 5.72 19.94 7.82
C GLY A 264 5.31 19.21 9.08
N ASP A 265 5.95 19.54 10.22
CA ASP A 265 5.51 19.05 11.52
C ASP A 265 4.37 19.91 12.11
N ASP A 266 3.74 19.42 13.19
CA ASP A 266 2.66 20.13 13.91
C ASP A 266 3.07 21.53 14.44
N LYS A 267 4.36 21.85 14.43
CA LYS A 267 4.91 23.14 14.85
C LYS A 267 5.18 24.07 13.68
N GLY A 268 4.83 23.64 12.46
CA GLY A 268 5.03 24.39 11.23
C GLY A 268 6.50 24.46 10.76
N LYS A 269 7.34 23.50 11.21
CA LYS A 269 8.71 23.36 10.71
C LYS A 269 8.69 22.38 9.54
N PHE A 270 9.11 22.87 8.37
CA PHE A 270 9.23 22.07 7.17
C PHE A 270 10.63 21.45 7.03
N ARG A 271 10.66 20.27 6.45
CA ARG A 271 11.87 19.57 6.04
C ARG A 271 11.75 19.21 4.58
N THR A 272 12.83 19.39 3.85
CA THR A 272 12.93 19.04 2.43
C THR A 272 13.82 17.82 2.25
N VAL A 273 13.59 17.09 1.16
CA VAL A 273 14.38 15.93 0.77
C VAL A 273 15.12 16.18 -0.54
N ASP A 274 16.25 15.52 -0.73
CA ASP A 274 16.94 15.46 -2.02
C ASP A 274 16.18 14.54 -2.99
N VAL A 275 15.19 15.11 -3.69
CA VAL A 275 14.34 14.43 -4.66
C VAL A 275 15.16 13.77 -5.77
N ALA A 276 16.22 14.46 -6.26
CA ALA A 276 17.07 13.92 -7.31
C ALA A 276 17.76 12.62 -6.87
N LYS A 277 18.24 12.58 -5.63
CA LYS A 277 18.86 11.40 -5.05
C LYS A 277 17.87 10.24 -4.88
N CYS A 278 16.64 10.54 -4.46
CA CYS A 278 15.59 9.51 -4.35
C CYS A 278 15.28 8.87 -5.72
N PHE A 279 15.18 9.68 -6.79
CA PHE A 279 14.99 9.14 -8.14
C PHE A 279 16.20 8.37 -8.66
N GLU A 280 17.44 8.83 -8.39
CA GLU A 280 18.66 8.08 -8.70
C GLU A 280 18.63 6.66 -8.07
N ILE A 281 18.24 6.59 -6.79
CA ILE A 281 18.12 5.31 -6.07
C ILE A 281 17.02 4.44 -6.69
N ALA A 282 15.85 4.98 -6.98
CA ALA A 282 14.76 4.25 -7.62
C ALA A 282 15.17 3.68 -9.00
N GLN A 283 15.88 4.48 -9.79
CA GLN A 283 16.41 4.06 -11.11
C GLN A 283 17.47 2.97 -10.97
N ALA A 284 18.37 3.07 -9.99
CA ALA A 284 19.40 2.05 -9.71
C ALA A 284 18.78 0.70 -9.33
N GLN A 285 17.59 0.69 -8.73
CA GLN A 285 16.81 -0.52 -8.41
C GLN A 285 15.87 -0.94 -9.56
N ALA A 286 15.99 -0.33 -10.74
CA ALA A 286 15.13 -0.59 -11.91
C ALA A 286 13.63 -0.50 -11.61
N TYR A 287 13.22 0.41 -10.73
CA TYR A 287 11.84 0.59 -10.33
C TYR A 287 10.97 1.05 -11.51
N ARG A 288 9.83 0.38 -11.72
CA ARG A 288 8.91 0.59 -12.85
C ARG A 288 7.52 1.03 -12.43
N GLY A 289 7.21 1.00 -11.14
CA GLY A 289 5.89 1.34 -10.60
C GLY A 289 5.51 2.82 -10.75
N TYR A 290 4.38 3.16 -10.17
CA TYR A 290 3.86 4.52 -10.14
C TYR A 290 4.59 5.38 -9.11
N PHE A 291 4.61 6.69 -9.36
CA PHE A 291 4.93 7.71 -8.37
C PHE A 291 3.65 8.49 -8.06
N SER A 292 3.16 8.41 -6.84
CA SER A 292 1.97 9.12 -6.37
C SER A 292 2.37 10.43 -5.73
N MET A 293 1.77 11.52 -6.19
CA MET A 293 2.06 12.87 -5.68
C MET A 293 1.34 13.07 -4.36
N GLU A 294 2.08 13.02 -3.28
CA GLU A 294 1.59 13.21 -1.92
C GLU A 294 2.16 14.50 -1.31
N TRP A 295 1.74 15.65 -1.85
CA TRP A 295 2.22 16.92 -1.39
C TRP A 295 1.75 17.27 0.04
N GLU A 296 2.69 17.65 0.91
CA GLU A 296 2.46 18.07 2.29
C GLU A 296 3.22 19.34 2.66
N GLY A 297 3.60 20.11 1.65
CA GLY A 297 4.32 21.33 1.84
C GLY A 297 3.47 22.51 2.31
N ASN A 298 4.12 23.66 2.46
CA ASN A 298 3.46 24.91 2.81
C ASN A 298 2.77 25.52 1.59
N GLY A 299 1.47 25.81 1.70
CA GLY A 299 0.72 26.55 0.68
C GLY A 299 -0.51 25.81 0.14
N GLU A 300 -0.76 25.94 -1.14
CA GLU A 300 -1.99 25.52 -1.80
C GLU A 300 -1.76 24.16 -2.51
N PRO A 301 -2.57 23.12 -2.20
CA PRO A 301 -2.27 21.75 -2.64
C PRO A 301 -2.33 21.55 -4.15
N TYR A 302 -3.13 22.32 -4.90
CA TYR A 302 -3.16 22.20 -6.36
C TYR A 302 -1.83 22.66 -6.99
N ALA A 303 -1.28 23.79 -6.52
CA ALA A 303 0.00 24.28 -6.99
C ALA A 303 1.15 23.35 -6.55
N GLY A 304 1.10 22.88 -5.29
CA GLY A 304 2.07 21.94 -4.75
C GLY A 304 2.08 20.61 -5.52
N THR A 305 0.92 20.01 -5.74
CA THR A 305 0.81 18.78 -6.52
C THR A 305 1.29 18.95 -7.96
N GLN A 306 0.98 20.09 -8.62
CA GLN A 306 1.50 20.36 -9.96
C GLN A 306 3.03 20.47 -9.96
N ARG A 307 3.62 21.09 -8.95
CA ARG A 307 5.08 21.18 -8.80
C ARG A 307 5.71 19.78 -8.68
N LEU A 308 5.13 18.90 -7.87
CA LEU A 308 5.60 17.50 -7.75
C LEU A 308 5.52 16.76 -9.09
N ILE A 309 4.43 16.92 -9.85
CA ILE A 309 4.29 16.34 -11.19
C ILE A 309 5.40 16.82 -12.13
N ASP A 310 5.60 18.14 -12.19
CA ASP A 310 6.58 18.73 -13.10
C ASP A 310 8.02 18.31 -12.72
N GLU A 311 8.29 18.20 -11.43
CA GLU A 311 9.57 17.70 -10.91
C GLU A 311 9.78 16.23 -11.28
N THR A 312 8.78 15.36 -10.99
CA THR A 312 8.84 13.92 -11.28
C THR A 312 9.12 13.64 -12.76
N LEU A 313 8.48 14.39 -13.66
CA LEU A 313 8.64 14.22 -15.11
C LEU A 313 10.08 14.48 -15.61
N LYS A 314 10.92 15.20 -14.86
CA LYS A 314 12.34 15.40 -15.22
C LYS A 314 13.13 14.09 -15.11
N TYR A 315 12.72 13.17 -14.25
CA TYR A 315 13.43 11.93 -13.93
C TYR A 315 12.83 10.68 -14.60
N LEU A 316 11.61 10.74 -15.12
CA LEU A 316 10.92 9.62 -15.77
C LEU A 316 11.16 9.56 -17.29
N ARG A 317 12.36 9.84 -17.75
CA ARG A 317 12.71 9.82 -19.18
C ARG A 317 13.03 8.43 -19.69
#